data_708f652cb0d9631f1438d94acfc0b6fd
#
_entry.id   708f652cb0d9631f1438d94acfc0b6fd
#
_cell.length_a   1.000
_cell.length_b   1.000
_cell.length_c   1.000
_cell.angle_alpha   90.00
_cell.angle_beta   90.00
_cell.angle_gamma   90.00
#
_symmetry.space_group_name_H-M   'P 1'
#
loop_
_entity.id
_entity.type
_entity.pdbx_description
1 polymer ?
#
loop_
_entity_poly.entity_id
_entity_poly.type
_entity_poly.pdbx_seq_one_letter_code
_entity_poly.pdbx_strand_id
1 'polypeptide(L)'
;MGKADKLESTSNLPAKGRIRGVSKNSAEARRKILDSATLIFGKQGFARTKTEEIAEHAGYGQATVFFHFKTKAGLLEACLDEALSRAKANLVPAENSGTIDLIQRLDRAFDNSSTADFFARMLVEFGDNSTIRPVYADFHEHLRQLIAAELTRETGVEGRRAYLAAASILAMMVGIHAEQRLEVTR
;
A
#
# COMPACT_ATOMS: atom_id res chain seq x y z
N MET A 1 67.23 -22.35 -27.15
CA MET A 1 66.68 -23.13 -26.04
C MET A 1 66.06 -22.12 -25.08
N GLY A 2 64.75 -22.19 -24.84
CA GLY A 2 64.04 -21.35 -23.89
C GLY A 2 62.58 -21.18 -24.29
N LYS A 3 61.71 -22.09 -23.81
CA LYS A 3 60.29 -22.09 -24.04
C LYS A 3 59.64 -20.87 -23.39
N ALA A 4 58.81 -20.12 -24.11
CA ALA A 4 57.90 -19.14 -23.59
C ALA A 4 56.56 -19.83 -23.28
N ASP A 5 56.16 -19.79 -22.02
CA ASP A 5 54.88 -20.30 -21.51
C ASP A 5 53.76 -19.28 -21.75
N LYS A 6 52.69 -19.74 -22.36
CA LYS A 6 51.49 -18.98 -22.74
C LYS A 6 50.52 -19.08 -21.58
N LEU A 7 50.33 -18.02 -20.84
CA LEU A 7 49.27 -17.89 -19.84
C LEU A 7 48.00 -17.35 -20.52
N GLU A 8 47.05 -18.24 -20.78
CA GLU A 8 45.68 -17.89 -21.14
C GLU A 8 44.90 -17.49 -19.89
N SER A 9 44.58 -16.20 -19.76
CA SER A 9 43.63 -15.72 -18.77
C SER A 9 42.22 -15.77 -19.32
N THR A 10 41.48 -16.80 -18.96
CA THR A 10 40.05 -16.87 -19.19
C THR A 10 39.33 -16.01 -18.16
N SER A 11 39.01 -14.79 -18.53
CA SER A 11 38.07 -13.93 -17.78
C SER A 11 36.65 -14.38 -18.06
N ASN A 12 36.11 -15.25 -17.23
CA ASN A 12 34.69 -15.65 -17.27
C ASN A 12 33.86 -14.67 -16.44
N LEU A 13 33.44 -13.57 -17.03
CA LEU A 13 32.46 -12.65 -16.46
C LEU A 13 31.07 -13.23 -16.65
N PRO A 14 30.24 -13.40 -15.60
CA PRO A 14 28.88 -13.88 -15.75
C PRO A 14 28.00 -12.84 -16.44
N ALA A 15 27.30 -13.29 -17.46
CA ALA A 15 26.46 -12.47 -18.33
C ALA A 15 25.40 -11.66 -17.58
N LYS A 16 25.28 -10.39 -17.92
CA LYS A 16 24.29 -9.38 -17.44
C LYS A 16 22.81 -9.79 -17.52
N GLY A 17 22.48 -10.94 -18.16
CA GLY A 17 21.10 -11.42 -18.33
C GLY A 17 20.44 -12.00 -17.08
N ARG A 18 21.21 -12.56 -16.13
CA ARG A 18 20.66 -13.18 -14.89
C ARG A 18 20.10 -12.17 -13.88
N ILE A 19 20.64 -10.97 -13.83
CA ILE A 19 20.24 -9.94 -12.85
C ILE A 19 18.84 -9.37 -13.18
N ARG A 20 18.49 -9.22 -14.47
CA ARG A 20 17.16 -8.72 -14.89
C ARG A 20 16.02 -9.70 -14.60
N GLY A 21 16.21 -11.00 -14.75
CA GLY A 21 15.19 -12.01 -14.46
C GLY A 21 14.90 -12.15 -12.96
N VAL A 22 15.93 -12.13 -12.13
CA VAL A 22 15.79 -12.18 -10.66
C VAL A 22 15.09 -10.92 -10.13
N SER A 23 15.39 -9.74 -10.67
CA SER A 23 14.74 -8.49 -10.28
C SER A 23 13.26 -8.47 -10.65
N LYS A 24 12.86 -8.92 -11.83
CA LYS A 24 11.47 -8.97 -12.29
C LYS A 24 10.64 -9.96 -11.47
N ASN A 25 11.15 -11.15 -11.19
CA ASN A 25 10.48 -12.14 -10.35
C ASN A 25 10.35 -11.66 -8.90
N SER A 26 11.34 -10.95 -8.38
CA SER A 26 11.30 -10.38 -7.03
C SER A 26 10.24 -9.28 -6.90
N ALA A 27 10.13 -8.39 -7.88
CA ALA A 27 9.09 -7.36 -7.90
C ALA A 27 7.68 -7.94 -8.02
N GLU A 28 7.50 -8.97 -8.85
CA GLU A 28 6.23 -9.70 -8.99
C GLU A 28 5.85 -10.41 -7.68
N ALA A 29 6.80 -11.09 -7.04
CA ALA A 29 6.57 -11.75 -5.75
C ALA A 29 6.15 -10.71 -4.69
N ARG A 30 6.86 -9.58 -4.59
CA ARG A 30 6.53 -8.50 -3.66
C ARG A 30 5.10 -7.99 -3.87
N ARG A 31 4.69 -7.75 -5.11
CA ARG A 31 3.35 -7.29 -5.45
C ARG A 31 2.28 -8.31 -5.06
N LYS A 32 2.44 -9.58 -5.44
CA LYS A 32 1.47 -10.65 -5.10
C LYS A 32 1.32 -10.83 -3.59
N ILE A 33 2.42 -10.70 -2.83
CA ILE A 33 2.38 -10.78 -1.37
C ILE A 33 1.62 -9.59 -0.79
N LEU A 34 1.82 -8.36 -1.29
CA LEU A 34 1.08 -7.18 -0.86
C LEU A 34 -0.42 -7.29 -1.16
N ASP A 35 -0.80 -7.72 -2.36
CA ASP A 35 -2.20 -7.92 -2.74
C ASP A 35 -2.87 -8.97 -1.83
N SER A 36 -2.17 -10.09 -1.56
CA SER A 36 -2.65 -11.14 -0.65
C SER A 36 -2.74 -10.66 0.80
N ALA A 37 -1.76 -9.89 1.26
CA ALA A 37 -1.75 -9.34 2.62
C ALA A 37 -2.90 -8.35 2.83
N THR A 38 -3.13 -7.44 1.88
CA THR A 38 -4.24 -6.48 1.93
C THR A 38 -5.58 -7.22 2.03
N LEU A 39 -5.79 -8.25 1.22
CA LEU A 39 -7.01 -9.07 1.25
C LEU A 39 -7.18 -9.78 2.59
N ILE A 40 -6.15 -10.46 3.09
CA ILE A 40 -6.25 -11.29 4.31
C ILE A 40 -6.35 -10.40 5.55
N PHE A 41 -5.57 -9.33 5.64
CA PHE A 41 -5.71 -8.34 6.72
C PHE A 41 -7.12 -7.73 6.74
N GLY A 42 -7.69 -7.42 5.58
CA GLY A 42 -9.06 -6.91 5.47
C GLY A 42 -10.12 -7.90 5.96
N LYS A 43 -9.97 -9.18 5.64
CA LYS A 43 -10.93 -10.23 6.02
C LYS A 43 -10.90 -10.56 7.51
N GLN A 44 -9.74 -10.76 8.09
CA GLN A 44 -9.63 -11.30 9.45
C GLN A 44 -8.87 -10.43 10.44
N GLY A 45 -8.31 -9.31 10.00
CA GLY A 45 -7.57 -8.36 10.81
C GLY A 45 -6.08 -8.71 10.98
N PHE A 46 -5.30 -7.72 11.43
CA PHE A 46 -3.86 -7.89 11.63
C PHE A 46 -3.53 -8.92 12.72
N ALA A 47 -4.22 -8.85 13.87
CA ALA A 47 -3.88 -9.69 15.02
C ALA A 47 -4.00 -11.18 14.69
N ARG A 48 -5.07 -11.58 14.01
CA ARG A 48 -5.39 -12.98 13.68
C ARG A 48 -4.67 -13.53 12.46
N THR A 49 -4.18 -12.66 11.57
CA THR A 49 -3.49 -13.08 10.34
C THR A 49 -2.12 -13.68 10.65
N LYS A 50 -1.83 -14.81 10.03
CA LYS A 50 -0.50 -15.43 10.02
C LYS A 50 0.22 -15.14 8.70
N THR A 51 1.53 -14.96 8.75
CA THR A 51 2.34 -14.70 7.54
C THR A 51 2.40 -15.91 6.62
N GLU A 52 2.21 -17.11 7.15
CA GLU A 52 2.10 -18.37 6.41
C GLU A 52 0.88 -18.37 5.48
N GLU A 53 -0.26 -17.92 5.97
CA GLU A 53 -1.51 -17.83 5.18
C GLU A 53 -1.36 -16.82 4.03
N ILE A 54 -0.68 -15.70 4.28
CA ILE A 54 -0.39 -14.71 3.24
C ILE A 54 0.54 -15.30 2.19
N ALA A 55 1.59 -16.01 2.61
CA ALA A 55 2.55 -16.65 1.72
C ALA A 55 1.88 -17.69 0.83
N GLU A 56 1.07 -18.56 1.40
CA GLU A 56 0.31 -19.60 0.69
C GLU A 56 -0.65 -18.98 -0.33
N HIS A 57 -1.43 -17.97 0.06
CA HIS A 57 -2.37 -17.27 -0.83
C HIS A 57 -1.65 -16.57 -1.98
N ALA A 58 -0.45 -16.02 -1.73
CA ALA A 58 0.37 -15.38 -2.74
C ALA A 58 1.08 -16.38 -3.69
N GLY A 59 1.09 -17.67 -3.35
CA GLY A 59 1.81 -18.71 -4.08
C GLY A 59 3.32 -18.73 -3.81
N TYR A 60 3.74 -18.33 -2.62
CA TYR A 60 5.15 -18.28 -2.20
C TYR A 60 5.36 -18.94 -0.84
N GLY A 61 6.64 -19.25 -0.53
CA GLY A 61 7.01 -19.69 0.80
C GLY A 61 7.12 -18.52 1.79
N GLN A 62 6.91 -18.81 3.08
CA GLN A 62 7.02 -17.82 4.17
C GLN A 62 8.38 -17.10 4.19
N ALA A 63 9.47 -17.81 3.84
CA ALA A 63 10.79 -17.20 3.72
C ALA A 63 10.84 -16.04 2.72
N THR A 64 10.06 -16.12 1.64
CA THR A 64 9.95 -15.05 0.65
C THR A 64 9.25 -13.81 1.23
N VAL A 65 8.22 -14.00 2.06
CA VAL A 65 7.55 -12.90 2.76
C VAL A 65 8.54 -12.20 3.70
N PHE A 66 9.26 -12.94 4.53
CA PHE A 66 10.26 -12.36 5.43
C PHE A 66 11.46 -11.75 4.70
N PHE A 67 11.84 -12.29 3.57
CA PHE A 67 12.87 -11.67 2.72
C PHE A 67 12.48 -10.24 2.31
N HIS A 68 11.22 -10.03 1.88
CA HIS A 68 10.74 -8.73 1.40
C HIS A 68 10.35 -7.77 2.51
N PHE A 69 9.76 -8.24 3.61
CA PHE A 69 9.07 -7.36 4.57
C PHE A 69 9.59 -7.47 6.01
N LYS A 70 10.49 -8.40 6.29
CA LYS A 70 11.16 -8.66 7.56
C LYS A 70 10.22 -9.09 8.70
N THR A 71 9.09 -8.40 8.88
CA THR A 71 8.11 -8.68 9.94
C THR A 71 6.68 -8.56 9.41
N LYS A 72 5.72 -9.10 10.14
CA LYS A 72 4.29 -8.89 9.84
C LYS A 72 3.90 -7.41 9.93
N ALA A 73 4.49 -6.66 10.87
CA ALA A 73 4.29 -5.21 10.99
C ALA A 73 4.87 -4.46 9.77
N GLY A 74 6.08 -4.81 9.31
CA GLY A 74 6.67 -4.23 8.10
C GLY A 74 5.88 -4.57 6.82
N LEU A 75 5.22 -5.73 6.79
CA LEU A 75 4.31 -6.06 5.69
C LEU A 75 3.05 -5.18 5.72
N LEU A 76 2.47 -4.93 6.91
CA LEU A 76 1.35 -4.01 7.06
C LEU A 76 1.72 -2.58 6.66
N GLU A 77 2.86 -2.08 7.12
CA GLU A 77 3.40 -0.77 6.73
C GLU A 77 3.51 -0.66 5.21
N ALA A 78 4.08 -1.67 4.56
CA ALA A 78 4.17 -1.70 3.11
C ALA A 78 2.81 -1.74 2.39
N CYS A 79 1.78 -2.37 2.97
CA CYS A 79 0.41 -2.32 2.45
C CYS A 79 -0.18 -0.90 2.55
N LEU A 80 0.06 -0.19 3.65
CA LEU A 80 -0.39 1.18 3.85
C LEU A 80 0.33 2.15 2.91
N ASP A 81 1.64 2.00 2.72
CA ASP A 81 2.45 2.79 1.77
C ASP A 81 1.97 2.60 0.33
N GLU A 82 1.68 1.36 -0.06
CA GLU A 82 1.14 1.06 -1.39
C GLU A 82 -0.24 1.71 -1.59
N ALA A 83 -1.11 1.65 -0.58
CA ALA A 83 -2.41 2.30 -0.62
C ALA A 83 -2.30 3.83 -0.72
N LEU A 84 -1.37 4.44 0.03
CA LEU A 84 -1.09 5.87 -0.06
C LEU A 84 -0.52 6.26 -1.44
N SER A 85 0.34 5.43 -2.01
CA SER A 85 0.89 5.65 -3.35
C SER A 85 -0.19 5.61 -4.42
N ARG A 86 -1.13 4.66 -4.32
CA ARG A 86 -2.31 4.58 -5.20
C ARG A 86 -3.23 5.79 -5.03
N ALA A 87 -3.49 6.22 -3.80
CA ALA A 87 -4.28 7.43 -3.53
C ALA A 87 -3.62 8.66 -4.17
N LYS A 88 -2.33 8.85 -4.00
CA LYS A 88 -1.57 9.94 -4.63
C LYS A 88 -1.67 9.91 -6.16
N ALA A 89 -1.54 8.74 -6.78
CA ALA A 89 -1.65 8.59 -8.23
C ALA A 89 -3.05 8.92 -8.76
N ASN A 90 -4.10 8.61 -8.00
CA ASN A 90 -5.49 8.92 -8.37
C ASN A 90 -5.89 10.37 -8.07
N LEU A 91 -5.16 11.06 -7.18
CA LEU A 91 -5.42 12.46 -6.84
C LEU A 91 -4.74 13.45 -7.78
N VAL A 92 -4.03 12.99 -8.81
CA VAL A 92 -3.50 13.88 -9.86
C VAL A 92 -4.68 14.62 -10.51
N PRO A 93 -4.73 15.97 -10.41
CA PRO A 93 -5.86 16.73 -10.91
C PRO A 93 -5.94 16.68 -12.44
N ALA A 94 -7.15 16.54 -12.97
CA ALA A 94 -7.43 16.93 -14.35
C ALA A 94 -7.52 18.45 -14.44
N GLU A 95 -7.22 19.02 -15.60
CA GLU A 95 -7.47 20.44 -15.86
C GLU A 95 -8.96 20.75 -15.62
N ASN A 96 -9.24 21.74 -14.76
CA ASN A 96 -10.61 22.16 -14.34
C ASN A 96 -11.37 21.16 -13.44
N SER A 97 -10.68 20.36 -12.64
CA SER A 97 -11.33 19.52 -11.63
C SER A 97 -11.80 20.36 -10.42
N GLY A 98 -12.99 20.08 -9.90
CA GLY A 98 -13.55 20.71 -8.70
C GLY A 98 -13.62 19.75 -7.51
N THR A 99 -14.08 20.24 -6.35
CA THR A 99 -14.18 19.46 -5.10
C THR A 99 -14.98 18.14 -5.26
N ILE A 100 -16.00 18.13 -6.12
CA ILE A 100 -16.77 16.90 -6.39
C ILE A 100 -15.92 15.86 -7.11
N ASP A 101 -15.09 16.29 -8.06
CA ASP A 101 -14.15 15.40 -8.74
C ASP A 101 -13.05 14.88 -7.80
N LEU A 102 -12.59 15.70 -6.84
CA LEU A 102 -11.69 15.24 -5.80
C LEU A 102 -12.28 14.10 -4.98
N ILE A 103 -13.54 14.23 -4.55
CA ILE A 103 -14.25 13.18 -3.81
C ILE A 103 -14.38 11.90 -4.65
N GLN A 104 -14.74 12.03 -5.93
CA GLN A 104 -14.84 10.89 -6.84
C GLN A 104 -13.49 10.23 -7.12
N ARG A 105 -12.41 10.99 -7.17
CA ARG A 105 -11.05 10.45 -7.31
C ARG A 105 -10.60 9.71 -6.06
N LEU A 106 -10.93 10.22 -4.89
CA LEU A 106 -10.70 9.54 -3.62
C LEU A 106 -11.51 8.23 -3.54
N ASP A 107 -12.80 8.29 -3.87
CA ASP A 107 -13.67 7.12 -3.88
C ASP A 107 -13.08 6.02 -4.80
N ARG A 108 -12.71 6.35 -6.01
CA ARG A 108 -12.03 5.43 -6.94
C ARG A 108 -10.69 4.88 -6.43
N ALA A 109 -9.94 5.67 -5.66
CA ALA A 109 -8.67 5.22 -5.08
C ALA A 109 -8.88 4.11 -4.04
N PHE A 110 -10.04 4.07 -3.39
CA PHE A 110 -10.42 3.12 -2.34
C PHE A 110 -11.54 2.15 -2.74
N ASP A 111 -12.06 2.24 -3.98
CA ASP A 111 -13.19 1.45 -4.49
C ASP A 111 -12.88 -0.05 -4.71
N ASN A 112 -11.67 -0.49 -4.47
CA ASN A 112 -11.37 -1.91 -4.43
C ASN A 112 -11.89 -2.48 -3.10
N SER A 113 -12.86 -3.42 -3.16
CA SER A 113 -13.47 -4.06 -1.99
C SER A 113 -12.44 -4.56 -0.96
N SER A 114 -11.34 -5.15 -1.41
CA SER A 114 -10.25 -5.61 -0.53
C SER A 114 -9.54 -4.46 0.19
N THR A 115 -9.38 -3.31 -0.47
CA THR A 115 -8.75 -2.12 0.11
C THR A 115 -9.70 -1.46 1.12
N ALA A 116 -10.98 -1.34 0.79
CA ALA A 116 -11.99 -0.82 1.70
C ALA A 116 -12.14 -1.71 2.95
N ASP A 117 -12.14 -3.06 2.77
CA ASP A 117 -12.14 -4.04 3.87
C ASP A 117 -10.92 -3.90 4.77
N PHE A 118 -9.76 -3.73 4.17
CA PHE A 118 -8.52 -3.52 4.87
C PHE A 118 -8.58 -2.27 5.75
N PHE A 119 -8.97 -1.11 5.20
CA PHE A 119 -9.03 0.13 5.98
C PHE A 119 -10.07 0.10 7.09
N ALA A 120 -11.27 -0.42 6.84
CA ALA A 120 -12.30 -0.52 7.87
C ALA A 120 -11.87 -1.47 9.01
N ARG A 121 -11.20 -2.57 8.69
CA ARG A 121 -10.67 -3.48 9.70
C ARG A 121 -9.52 -2.85 10.49
N MET A 122 -8.61 -2.15 9.82
CA MET A 122 -7.50 -1.46 10.49
C MET A 122 -8.01 -0.38 11.44
N LEU A 123 -9.08 0.34 11.06
CA LEU A 123 -9.69 1.35 11.93
C LEU A 123 -10.22 0.76 13.24
N VAL A 124 -10.83 -0.43 13.19
CA VAL A 124 -11.33 -1.13 14.39
C VAL A 124 -10.19 -1.62 15.28
N GLU A 125 -9.14 -2.20 14.68
CA GLU A 125 -7.99 -2.75 15.43
C GLU A 125 -6.99 -1.68 15.91
N PHE A 126 -6.98 -0.51 15.28
CA PHE A 126 -6.06 0.58 15.56
C PHE A 126 -6.07 1.04 17.02
N GLY A 127 -7.25 1.09 17.65
CA GLY A 127 -7.40 1.55 19.04
C GLY A 127 -6.62 0.72 20.04
N ASP A 128 -6.58 -0.58 19.86
CA ASP A 128 -6.11 -1.55 20.84
C ASP A 128 -4.70 -2.11 20.57
N ASN A 129 -4.14 -1.84 19.38
CA ASN A 129 -2.86 -2.41 18.98
C ASN A 129 -1.74 -1.36 18.90
N SER A 130 -0.82 -1.38 19.87
CA SER A 130 0.30 -0.44 19.95
C SER A 130 1.29 -0.53 18.77
N THR A 131 1.33 -1.66 18.06
CA THR A 131 2.19 -1.84 16.88
C THR A 131 1.61 -1.17 15.65
N ILE A 132 0.29 -1.24 15.48
CA ILE A 132 -0.40 -0.70 14.31
C ILE A 132 -0.65 0.80 14.45
N ARG A 133 -0.93 1.25 15.67
CA ARG A 133 -1.34 2.64 15.94
C ARG A 133 -0.44 3.71 15.32
N PRO A 134 0.90 3.70 15.51
CA PRO A 134 1.74 4.73 14.94
C PRO A 134 1.75 4.71 13.40
N VAL A 135 1.86 3.52 12.80
CA VAL A 135 1.90 3.34 11.34
C VAL A 135 0.58 3.83 10.70
N TYR A 136 -0.55 3.47 11.31
CA TYR A 136 -1.86 3.87 10.82
C TYR A 136 -2.15 5.36 11.03
N ALA A 137 -1.70 5.94 12.14
CA ALA A 137 -1.81 7.37 12.41
C ALA A 137 -1.01 8.18 11.38
N ASP A 138 0.19 7.74 11.06
CA ASP A 138 1.06 8.35 10.04
C ASP A 138 0.42 8.30 8.65
N PHE A 139 -0.12 7.14 8.26
CA PHE A 139 -0.88 6.99 7.02
C PHE A 139 -2.06 7.98 6.94
N HIS A 140 -2.88 8.06 7.99
CA HIS A 140 -4.03 8.97 8.04
C HIS A 140 -3.61 10.43 7.99
N GLU A 141 -2.50 10.79 8.64
CA GLU A 141 -1.98 12.16 8.59
C GLU A 141 -1.51 12.53 7.18
N HIS A 142 -0.75 11.67 6.53
CA HIS A 142 -0.33 11.88 5.13
C HIS A 142 -1.51 12.01 4.18
N LEU A 143 -2.53 11.14 4.33
CA LEU A 143 -3.73 11.21 3.51
C LEU A 143 -4.51 12.51 3.74
N ARG A 144 -4.62 12.95 4.99
CA ARG A 144 -5.26 14.21 5.37
C ARG A 144 -4.56 15.43 4.77
N GLN A 145 -3.22 15.44 4.84
CA GLN A 145 -2.39 16.48 4.24
C GLN A 145 -2.55 16.52 2.70
N LEU A 146 -2.61 15.36 2.08
CA LEU A 146 -2.83 15.24 0.64
C LEU A 146 -4.18 15.83 0.23
N ILE A 147 -5.26 15.47 0.92
CA ILE A 147 -6.62 16.00 0.67
C ILE A 147 -6.66 17.50 0.94
N ALA A 148 -6.04 17.98 2.03
CA ALA A 148 -6.01 19.40 2.37
C ALA A 148 -5.27 20.22 1.32
N ALA A 149 -4.16 19.72 0.78
CA ALA A 149 -3.42 20.38 -0.29
C ALA A 149 -4.27 20.51 -1.57
N GLU A 150 -4.99 19.46 -1.95
CA GLU A 150 -5.90 19.50 -3.09
C GLU A 150 -7.08 20.45 -2.88
N LEU A 151 -7.68 20.46 -1.68
CA LEU A 151 -8.72 21.45 -1.33
C LEU A 151 -8.22 22.88 -1.42
N THR A 152 -7.00 23.15 -0.92
CA THR A 152 -6.38 24.47 -1.01
C THR A 152 -6.21 24.88 -2.47
N ARG A 153 -5.71 23.98 -3.30
CA ARG A 153 -5.50 24.23 -4.73
C ARG A 153 -6.81 24.54 -5.47
N GLU A 154 -7.88 23.81 -5.15
CA GLU A 154 -9.16 23.94 -5.86
C GLU A 154 -10.03 25.10 -5.36
N THR A 155 -10.01 25.37 -4.06
CA THR A 155 -10.96 26.30 -3.42
C THR A 155 -10.32 27.56 -2.87
N GLY A 156 -8.98 27.61 -2.77
CA GLY A 156 -8.25 28.68 -2.09
C GLY A 156 -8.40 28.66 -0.55
N VAL A 157 -9.06 27.66 0.03
CA VAL A 157 -9.18 27.50 1.49
C VAL A 157 -7.88 26.93 2.04
N GLU A 158 -7.25 27.62 2.99
CA GLU A 158 -5.93 27.28 3.50
C GLU A 158 -5.89 26.93 4.99
N GLY A 159 -4.76 26.40 5.40
CA GLY A 159 -4.40 26.16 6.80
C GLY A 159 -5.37 25.24 7.54
N ARG A 160 -5.75 25.63 8.77
CA ARG A 160 -6.58 24.80 9.63
C ARG A 160 -7.96 24.45 9.01
N ARG A 161 -8.51 25.33 8.18
CA ARG A 161 -9.81 25.10 7.54
C ARG A 161 -9.73 23.97 6.51
N ALA A 162 -8.73 24.01 5.64
CA ALA A 162 -8.48 22.93 4.67
C ALA A 162 -8.22 21.59 5.38
N TYR A 163 -7.44 21.61 6.45
CA TYR A 163 -7.13 20.43 7.24
C TYR A 163 -8.37 19.80 7.91
N LEU A 164 -9.24 20.63 8.50
CA LEU A 164 -10.49 20.15 9.12
C LEU A 164 -11.47 19.62 8.07
N ALA A 165 -11.58 20.29 6.90
CA ALA A 165 -12.38 19.80 5.79
C ALA A 165 -11.87 18.45 5.27
N ALA A 166 -10.56 18.29 5.12
CA ALA A 166 -9.94 17.03 4.74
C ALA A 166 -10.23 15.92 5.75
N ALA A 167 -10.15 16.22 7.05
CA ALA A 167 -10.49 15.25 8.10
C ALA A 167 -11.98 14.83 8.04
N SER A 168 -12.88 15.77 7.75
CA SER A 168 -14.31 15.49 7.59
C SER A 168 -14.60 14.63 6.36
N ILE A 169 -13.96 14.92 5.22
CA ILE A 169 -14.08 14.12 3.99
C ILE A 169 -13.62 12.69 4.26
N LEU A 170 -12.47 12.53 4.89
CA LEU A 170 -11.92 11.21 5.21
C LEU A 170 -12.85 10.41 6.13
N ALA A 171 -13.40 11.06 7.16
CA ALA A 171 -14.36 10.43 8.06
C ALA A 171 -15.68 10.02 7.35
N MET A 172 -16.19 10.87 6.46
CA MET A 172 -17.37 10.54 5.65
C MET A 172 -17.12 9.36 4.71
N MET A 173 -15.98 9.32 4.06
CA MET A 173 -15.62 8.19 3.18
C MET A 173 -15.60 6.86 3.95
N VAL A 174 -14.97 6.84 5.11
CA VAL A 174 -14.94 5.65 5.98
C VAL A 174 -16.37 5.24 6.39
N GLY A 175 -17.23 6.21 6.72
CA GLY A 175 -18.64 5.99 7.08
C GLY A 175 -19.43 5.38 5.92
N ILE A 176 -19.37 5.96 4.72
CA ILE A 176 -20.06 5.47 3.52
C ILE A 176 -19.65 4.03 3.20
N HIS A 177 -18.38 3.71 3.21
CA HIS A 177 -17.91 2.36 2.97
C HIS A 177 -18.37 1.37 4.06
N ALA A 178 -18.52 1.81 5.30
CA ALA A 178 -19.05 0.98 6.37
C ALA A 178 -20.56 0.68 6.18
N GLU A 179 -21.35 1.67 5.76
CA GLU A 179 -22.79 1.51 5.49
C GLU A 179 -23.07 0.59 4.30
N GLN A 180 -22.34 0.73 3.20
CA GLN A 180 -22.48 -0.13 2.02
C GLN A 180 -22.32 -1.62 2.35
N ARG A 181 -21.53 -1.95 3.36
CA ARG A 181 -21.35 -3.34 3.82
C ARG A 181 -22.50 -3.86 4.66
N LEU A 182 -23.17 -3.00 5.41
CA LEU A 182 -24.36 -3.40 6.17
C LEU A 182 -25.52 -3.76 5.24
N GLU A 183 -25.58 -3.15 4.05
CA GLU A 183 -26.61 -3.45 3.04
C GLU A 183 -26.34 -4.77 2.30
N VAL A 184 -25.09 -5.13 2.05
CA VAL A 184 -24.71 -6.38 1.35
C VAL A 184 -24.95 -7.62 2.23
N THR A 185 -25.09 -7.45 3.55
CA THR A 185 -25.27 -8.56 4.51
C THR A 185 -26.76 -8.89 4.76
N ARG A 186 -27.70 -8.19 4.11
CA ARG A 186 -29.14 -8.46 4.12
C ARG A 186 -29.58 -9.20 2.87
#